data_e61302d6b3b403b807244a9e4adafca3
#
_entry.id   e61302d6b3b403b807244a9e4adafca3
#
_cell.length_a   1.000
_cell.length_b   1.000
_cell.length_c   1.000
_cell.angle_alpha   90.00
_cell.angle_beta   90.00
_cell.angle_gamma   90.00
#
_symmetry.space_group_name_H-M   'P 1'
#
loop_
_entity.id
_entity.type
_entity.pdbx_description
1 polymer ?
#
loop_
_entity_poly.entity_id
_entity_poly.type
_entity_poly.pdbx_seq_one_letter_code
_entity_poly.pdbx_strand_id
1 'polypeptide(L)'
;MLKINQFYWRLYKESPKGEKTIALFEKASQDSFTIDETVSLFKEFDPVWFLNVNEDETKTDYFDACFSFLGDWHFDELKTSRKNAEEMIETRFNGDYADAVSCIAPLSFYFYKKDPSYFIPYMFLLRYHYIRQIMEDYDLDIMEIPGKADFKARCLYYFDICDALSQFRLLNRLTGPELCAFLYDMERERYDATYSNEITPFPQVWLMGGAKGGEEVTAKTMFWEANAETKRGDIMVFYETGQTQIKENRSCITGIWIAQTDGISDPLFYRYGQAVIGNEIKITPIPFKVLISDPRTNKLPRIGAHFLGIRGDAISTKIYKGLLELIEERDPSFNRNMLPALHEPYCAKVKFEDRGDMKPEKWVEEYLIKDMIEKMGWGTPEIDYRRQVHLQLGRAKIEGEKTQDGRTDFSLFPFGKKLKCADVLIEAKAPGEMDGKDIEIAFWQAESYASRQYASLIILADGDKVLLFPKSKDGTFKYSNTPESYTWKEIFDNVDDKFTKLRKTILSHRKHSR
;
A
#
# COMPACT_ATOMS: atom_id res chain seq x y z
N MET A 1 6.85 6.64 -20.44
CA MET A 1 6.51 5.23 -20.75
C MET A 1 7.72 4.53 -21.38
N LEU A 2 8.18 3.46 -20.78
CA LEU A 2 9.35 2.69 -21.21
C LEU A 2 8.91 1.47 -22.05
N LYS A 3 9.83 1.01 -22.92
CA LYS A 3 9.60 -0.20 -23.72
C LYS A 3 10.12 -1.45 -23.01
N ILE A 4 9.45 -2.56 -23.24
CA ILE A 4 9.95 -3.89 -22.84
C ILE A 4 11.30 -4.13 -23.54
N ASN A 5 12.22 -4.78 -22.85
CA ASN A 5 13.44 -5.27 -23.49
C ASN A 5 13.07 -6.35 -24.51
N GLN A 6 13.16 -5.99 -25.80
CA GLN A 6 12.73 -6.85 -26.90
C GLN A 6 13.52 -8.14 -27.04
N PHE A 7 14.76 -8.19 -26.53
CA PHE A 7 15.56 -9.41 -26.53
C PHE A 7 14.99 -10.42 -25.52
N TYR A 8 14.76 -10.00 -24.28
CA TYR A 8 14.21 -10.88 -23.25
C TYR A 8 12.76 -11.26 -23.55
N TRP A 9 11.98 -10.34 -24.09
CA TRP A 9 10.61 -10.63 -24.51
C TRP A 9 10.54 -11.70 -25.60
N ARG A 10 11.43 -11.64 -26.59
CA ARG A 10 11.52 -12.67 -27.63
C ARG A 10 11.92 -14.02 -27.04
N LEU A 11 12.94 -14.06 -26.18
CA LEU A 11 13.35 -15.32 -25.51
C LEU A 11 12.19 -15.92 -24.70
N TYR A 12 11.43 -15.10 -24.00
CA TYR A 12 10.25 -15.55 -23.29
C TYR A 12 9.20 -16.15 -24.25
N LYS A 13 8.84 -15.45 -25.31
CA LYS A 13 7.84 -15.91 -26.29
C LYS A 13 8.22 -17.24 -26.97
N GLU A 14 9.50 -17.40 -27.24
CA GLU A 14 10.05 -18.63 -27.88
C GLU A 14 10.29 -19.77 -26.87
N SER A 15 10.05 -19.51 -25.57
CA SER A 15 10.16 -20.58 -24.56
C SER A 15 8.88 -21.41 -24.49
N PRO A 16 8.99 -22.71 -24.13
CA PRO A 16 7.80 -23.57 -23.98
C PRO A 16 6.78 -23.00 -22.97
N LYS A 17 7.24 -22.30 -21.97
CA LYS A 17 6.39 -21.64 -20.97
C LYS A 17 5.66 -20.46 -21.57
N GLY A 18 6.37 -19.56 -22.24
CA GLY A 18 5.78 -18.38 -22.87
C GLY A 18 4.77 -18.74 -23.95
N GLU A 19 5.09 -19.69 -24.83
CA GLU A 19 4.17 -20.21 -25.84
C GLU A 19 2.88 -20.76 -25.21
N LYS A 20 3.01 -21.57 -24.16
CA LYS A 20 1.86 -22.14 -23.44
C LYS A 20 1.00 -21.06 -22.79
N THR A 21 1.63 -20.08 -22.15
CA THR A 21 0.91 -19.00 -21.45
C THR A 21 0.18 -18.08 -22.42
N ILE A 22 0.82 -17.69 -23.53
CA ILE A 22 0.17 -16.89 -24.58
C ILE A 22 -1.02 -17.65 -25.17
N ALA A 23 -0.84 -18.92 -25.56
CA ALA A 23 -1.92 -19.74 -26.10
C ALA A 23 -3.09 -19.93 -25.11
N LEU A 24 -2.80 -19.99 -23.81
CA LEU A 24 -3.83 -20.05 -22.76
C LEU A 24 -4.67 -18.77 -22.75
N PHE A 25 -4.05 -17.59 -22.81
CA PHE A 25 -4.79 -16.32 -22.85
C PHE A 25 -5.50 -16.08 -24.20
N GLU A 26 -4.96 -16.58 -25.30
CA GLU A 26 -5.65 -16.60 -26.59
C GLU A 26 -6.94 -17.44 -26.50
N LYS A 27 -6.86 -18.64 -25.90
CA LYS A 27 -8.03 -19.49 -25.67
C LYS A 27 -9.02 -18.81 -24.71
N ALA A 28 -8.51 -18.17 -23.63
CA ALA A 28 -9.32 -17.51 -22.62
C ALA A 28 -10.14 -16.32 -23.17
N SER A 29 -9.71 -15.71 -24.28
CA SER A 29 -10.44 -14.65 -24.94
C SER A 29 -11.60 -15.14 -25.84
N GLN A 30 -11.76 -16.46 -26.03
CA GLN A 30 -12.79 -17.03 -26.88
C GLN A 30 -14.09 -17.30 -26.10
N ASP A 31 -15.23 -17.24 -26.77
CA ASP A 31 -16.54 -17.54 -26.17
C ASP A 31 -16.63 -18.98 -25.66
N SER A 32 -15.91 -19.91 -26.29
CA SER A 32 -15.86 -21.32 -25.90
C SER A 32 -15.15 -21.62 -24.57
N PHE A 33 -14.44 -20.62 -24.00
CA PHE A 33 -13.75 -20.80 -22.72
C PHE A 33 -14.78 -20.85 -21.58
N THR A 34 -14.81 -21.98 -20.87
CA THR A 34 -15.82 -22.28 -19.87
C THR A 34 -15.58 -21.56 -18.54
N ILE A 35 -16.59 -21.57 -17.66
CA ILE A 35 -16.47 -21.00 -16.31
C ILE A 35 -15.45 -21.79 -15.49
N ASP A 36 -15.44 -23.13 -15.56
CA ASP A 36 -14.45 -23.95 -14.84
C ASP A 36 -13.02 -23.66 -15.31
N GLU A 37 -12.82 -23.46 -16.61
CA GLU A 37 -11.52 -23.04 -17.16
C GLU A 37 -11.14 -21.64 -16.66
N THR A 38 -12.12 -20.73 -16.55
CA THR A 38 -11.94 -19.37 -16.00
C THR A 38 -11.50 -19.42 -14.53
N VAL A 39 -12.20 -20.21 -13.72
CA VAL A 39 -11.86 -20.41 -12.30
C VAL A 39 -10.44 -21.00 -12.17
N SER A 40 -10.11 -21.99 -13.00
CA SER A 40 -8.77 -22.60 -13.04
C SER A 40 -7.69 -21.59 -13.43
N LEU A 41 -7.97 -20.68 -14.38
CA LEU A 41 -7.08 -19.60 -14.79
C LEU A 41 -6.80 -18.64 -13.62
N PHE A 42 -7.85 -18.20 -12.92
CA PHE A 42 -7.69 -17.34 -11.76
C PHE A 42 -6.94 -18.04 -10.62
N LYS A 43 -7.18 -19.33 -10.39
CA LYS A 43 -6.45 -20.11 -9.39
C LYS A 43 -4.95 -20.20 -9.71
N GLU A 44 -4.58 -20.32 -10.98
CA GLU A 44 -3.18 -20.35 -11.42
C GLU A 44 -2.51 -18.98 -11.25
N PHE A 45 -3.16 -17.90 -11.67
CA PHE A 45 -2.55 -16.57 -11.72
C PHE A 45 -2.88 -15.66 -10.55
N ASP A 46 -3.89 -15.97 -9.73
CA ASP A 46 -4.21 -15.26 -8.49
C ASP A 46 -4.49 -16.21 -7.30
N PRO A 47 -3.50 -17.07 -6.95
CA PRO A 47 -3.69 -18.06 -5.90
C PRO A 47 -3.94 -17.44 -4.51
N VAL A 48 -3.47 -16.21 -4.28
CA VAL A 48 -3.68 -15.51 -2.99
C VAL A 48 -5.15 -15.20 -2.78
N TRP A 49 -5.84 -14.76 -3.81
CA TRP A 49 -7.29 -14.53 -3.74
C TRP A 49 -8.07 -15.83 -3.52
N PHE A 50 -7.63 -16.95 -4.14
CA PHE A 50 -8.25 -18.25 -3.94
C PHE A 50 -8.12 -18.79 -2.51
N LEU A 51 -7.00 -18.55 -1.85
CA LEU A 51 -6.81 -18.95 -0.44
C LEU A 51 -7.77 -18.24 0.53
N ASN A 52 -8.41 -17.17 0.09
CA ASN A 52 -9.35 -16.38 0.91
C ASN A 52 -10.78 -16.93 0.88
N VAL A 53 -11.05 -18.00 0.10
CA VAL A 53 -12.36 -18.66 0.02
C VAL A 53 -12.15 -20.17 -0.07
N ASN A 54 -12.74 -20.90 0.84
CA ASN A 54 -12.37 -22.26 1.20
C ASN A 54 -12.73 -23.36 0.20
N GLU A 55 -13.53 -23.09 -0.86
CA GLU A 55 -13.97 -24.14 -1.77
C GLU A 55 -13.97 -23.68 -3.23
N ASP A 56 -13.39 -24.50 -4.11
CA ASP A 56 -13.37 -24.26 -5.56
C ASP A 56 -14.80 -24.15 -6.12
N GLU A 57 -15.76 -24.93 -5.59
CA GLU A 57 -17.18 -24.92 -5.98
C GLU A 57 -17.82 -23.55 -5.76
N THR A 58 -17.53 -22.88 -4.63
CA THR A 58 -18.08 -21.54 -4.36
C THR A 58 -17.57 -20.48 -5.32
N LYS A 59 -16.38 -20.66 -5.88
CA LYS A 59 -15.85 -19.74 -6.91
C LYS A 59 -16.51 -19.95 -8.26
N THR A 60 -16.75 -21.19 -8.65
CA THR A 60 -17.50 -21.52 -9.88
C THR A 60 -18.91 -20.91 -9.81
N ASP A 61 -19.63 -21.13 -8.73
CA ASP A 61 -20.96 -20.56 -8.51
C ASP A 61 -20.93 -19.01 -8.55
N TYR A 62 -19.91 -18.40 -7.96
CA TYR A 62 -19.73 -16.95 -7.98
C TYR A 62 -19.51 -16.41 -9.39
N PHE A 63 -18.65 -17.03 -10.19
CA PHE A 63 -18.43 -16.63 -11.59
C PHE A 63 -19.67 -16.86 -12.44
N ASP A 64 -20.36 -18.00 -12.26
CA ASP A 64 -21.59 -18.32 -12.98
C ASP A 64 -22.69 -17.32 -12.67
N ALA A 65 -22.93 -17.02 -11.40
CA ALA A 65 -23.91 -16.02 -10.98
C ALA A 65 -23.61 -14.64 -11.56
N CYS A 66 -22.34 -14.20 -11.52
CA CYS A 66 -21.94 -12.93 -12.11
C CYS A 66 -22.13 -12.90 -13.63
N PHE A 67 -21.73 -13.94 -14.35
CA PHE A 67 -21.87 -14.01 -15.80
C PHE A 67 -23.34 -14.06 -16.23
N SER A 68 -24.17 -14.81 -15.50
CA SER A 68 -25.60 -14.86 -15.72
C SER A 68 -26.25 -13.48 -15.49
N PHE A 69 -25.82 -12.76 -14.44
CA PHE A 69 -26.27 -11.40 -14.16
C PHE A 69 -25.86 -10.40 -15.24
N LEU A 70 -24.61 -10.48 -15.76
CA LEU A 70 -24.12 -9.62 -16.83
C LEU A 70 -24.84 -9.91 -18.16
N GLY A 71 -25.22 -11.16 -18.42
CA GLY A 71 -25.95 -11.60 -19.60
C GLY A 71 -25.23 -11.33 -20.92
N ASP A 72 -25.95 -11.32 -22.03
CA ASP A 72 -25.43 -11.04 -23.37
C ASP A 72 -25.46 -9.53 -23.65
N TRP A 73 -24.55 -8.78 -23.03
CA TRP A 73 -24.41 -7.37 -23.35
C TRP A 73 -23.63 -7.19 -24.64
N HIS A 74 -24.21 -6.49 -25.61
CA HIS A 74 -23.55 -6.14 -26.86
C HIS A 74 -22.90 -4.78 -26.74
N PHE A 75 -21.62 -4.71 -27.08
CA PHE A 75 -20.89 -3.45 -27.17
C PHE A 75 -21.33 -2.70 -28.44
N ASP A 76 -21.60 -1.42 -28.29
CA ASP A 76 -21.89 -0.52 -29.39
C ASP A 76 -20.59 -0.23 -30.18
N GLU A 77 -20.55 -0.56 -31.46
CA GLU A 77 -19.37 -0.38 -32.31
C GLU A 77 -18.95 1.11 -32.46
N LEU A 78 -19.88 2.04 -32.23
CA LEU A 78 -19.59 3.48 -32.30
C LEU A 78 -18.99 4.04 -31.00
N LYS A 79 -18.96 3.26 -29.92
CA LYS A 79 -18.40 3.65 -28.62
C LYS A 79 -17.03 3.02 -28.40
N THR A 80 -16.21 3.69 -27.59
CA THR A 80 -14.97 3.07 -27.10
C THR A 80 -15.29 1.90 -26.15
N SER A 81 -14.39 0.93 -26.03
CA SER A 81 -14.52 -0.20 -25.13
C SER A 81 -14.77 0.24 -23.67
N ARG A 82 -14.04 1.27 -23.20
CA ARG A 82 -14.28 1.89 -21.89
C ARG A 82 -15.72 2.38 -21.72
N LYS A 83 -16.22 3.15 -22.67
CA LYS A 83 -17.57 3.72 -22.59
C LYS A 83 -18.66 2.66 -22.62
N ASN A 84 -18.49 1.63 -23.43
CA ASN A 84 -19.38 0.46 -23.42
C ASN A 84 -19.44 -0.22 -22.05
N ALA A 85 -18.27 -0.41 -21.42
CA ALA A 85 -18.17 -1.06 -20.13
C ALA A 85 -18.75 -0.19 -18.99
N GLU A 86 -18.48 1.12 -19.00
CA GLU A 86 -19.07 2.06 -18.05
C GLU A 86 -20.60 2.07 -18.14
N GLU A 87 -21.15 2.09 -19.35
CA GLU A 87 -22.61 2.05 -19.58
C GLU A 87 -23.22 0.71 -19.14
N MET A 88 -22.52 -0.39 -19.37
CA MET A 88 -22.94 -1.71 -18.88
C MET A 88 -23.04 -1.74 -17.36
N ILE A 89 -22.02 -1.23 -16.67
CA ILE A 89 -22.00 -1.16 -15.20
C ILE A 89 -23.15 -0.27 -14.70
N GLU A 90 -23.31 0.92 -15.27
CA GLU A 90 -24.37 1.84 -14.87
C GLU A 90 -25.76 1.19 -15.02
N THR A 91 -25.96 0.44 -16.11
CA THR A 91 -27.24 -0.21 -16.42
C THR A 91 -27.48 -1.47 -15.59
N ARG A 92 -26.49 -2.40 -15.54
CA ARG A 92 -26.67 -3.71 -14.90
C ARG A 92 -26.64 -3.63 -13.38
N PHE A 93 -25.79 -2.77 -12.84
CA PHE A 93 -25.70 -2.55 -11.39
C PHE A 93 -26.57 -1.40 -10.90
N ASN A 94 -27.35 -0.76 -11.79
CA ASN A 94 -28.21 0.38 -11.44
C ASN A 94 -27.48 1.47 -10.63
N GLY A 95 -26.22 1.75 -10.99
CA GLY A 95 -25.37 2.71 -10.29
C GLY A 95 -24.77 2.21 -8.96
N ASP A 96 -24.99 0.94 -8.57
CA ASP A 96 -24.35 0.35 -7.39
C ASP A 96 -22.92 -0.09 -7.70
N TYR A 97 -22.00 0.87 -7.58
CA TYR A 97 -20.59 0.63 -7.79
C TYR A 97 -19.93 -0.24 -6.70
N ALA A 98 -20.56 -0.38 -5.52
CA ALA A 98 -20.04 -1.26 -4.48
C ALA A 98 -20.17 -2.73 -4.91
N ASP A 99 -21.33 -3.09 -5.47
CA ASP A 99 -21.55 -4.41 -6.05
C ASP A 99 -20.64 -4.66 -7.25
N ALA A 100 -20.48 -3.67 -8.15
CA ALA A 100 -19.57 -3.79 -9.28
C ALA A 100 -18.11 -4.05 -8.85
N VAL A 101 -17.61 -3.36 -7.82
CA VAL A 101 -16.29 -3.61 -7.25
C VAL A 101 -16.22 -4.98 -6.58
N SER A 102 -17.29 -5.45 -5.93
CA SER A 102 -17.32 -6.79 -5.33
C SER A 102 -17.19 -7.91 -6.37
N CYS A 103 -17.65 -7.65 -7.60
CA CYS A 103 -17.61 -8.57 -8.73
C CYS A 103 -16.44 -8.33 -9.70
N ILE A 104 -15.41 -7.59 -9.31
CA ILE A 104 -14.36 -7.13 -10.25
C ILE A 104 -13.65 -8.28 -10.99
N ALA A 105 -13.40 -9.42 -10.34
CA ALA A 105 -12.73 -10.55 -10.97
C ALA A 105 -13.55 -11.11 -12.15
N PRO A 106 -14.81 -11.59 -11.98
CA PRO A 106 -15.60 -12.04 -13.11
C PRO A 106 -15.95 -10.90 -14.09
N LEU A 107 -16.19 -9.68 -13.60
CA LEU A 107 -16.51 -8.53 -14.43
C LEU A 107 -15.35 -8.18 -15.38
N SER A 108 -14.13 -8.09 -14.89
CA SER A 108 -12.96 -7.82 -15.72
C SER A 108 -12.69 -8.92 -16.75
N PHE A 109 -12.92 -10.17 -16.37
CA PHE A 109 -12.79 -11.29 -17.31
C PHE A 109 -13.88 -11.27 -18.39
N TYR A 110 -15.11 -10.93 -18.02
CA TYR A 110 -16.19 -10.71 -18.97
C TYR A 110 -15.81 -9.62 -19.99
N PHE A 111 -15.27 -8.49 -19.55
CA PHE A 111 -14.78 -7.44 -20.45
C PHE A 111 -13.63 -7.89 -21.33
N TYR A 112 -12.69 -8.66 -20.76
CA TYR A 112 -11.58 -9.24 -21.54
C TYR A 112 -12.07 -10.12 -22.70
N LYS A 113 -13.11 -10.92 -22.49
CA LYS A 113 -13.73 -11.71 -23.56
C LYS A 113 -14.39 -10.82 -24.63
N LYS A 114 -14.91 -9.64 -24.28
CA LYS A 114 -15.53 -8.72 -25.25
C LYS A 114 -14.49 -7.95 -26.07
N ASP A 115 -13.42 -7.49 -25.46
CA ASP A 115 -12.31 -6.82 -26.16
C ASP A 115 -10.96 -7.09 -25.46
N PRO A 116 -10.28 -8.18 -25.80
CA PRO A 116 -8.98 -8.51 -25.24
C PRO A 116 -7.86 -7.52 -25.67
N SER A 117 -8.14 -6.67 -26.64
CA SER A 117 -7.17 -5.65 -27.06
C SER A 117 -7.12 -4.44 -26.12
N TYR A 118 -8.15 -4.25 -25.31
CA TYR A 118 -8.28 -3.12 -24.38
C TYR A 118 -8.31 -3.57 -22.92
N PHE A 119 -9.10 -4.59 -22.58
CA PHE A 119 -9.27 -5.06 -21.22
C PHE A 119 -8.26 -6.13 -20.83
N ILE A 120 -7.94 -6.19 -19.54
CA ILE A 120 -7.23 -7.31 -18.92
C ILE A 120 -8.14 -8.00 -17.89
N PRO A 121 -8.09 -9.33 -17.71
CA PRO A 121 -8.71 -9.96 -16.56
C PRO A 121 -7.97 -9.51 -15.30
N TYR A 122 -8.65 -8.98 -14.30
CA TYR A 122 -7.98 -8.47 -13.10
C TYR A 122 -7.64 -9.63 -12.14
N MET A 123 -6.44 -10.15 -12.24
CA MET A 123 -5.88 -11.24 -11.44
C MET A 123 -4.79 -10.74 -10.48
N PHE A 124 -4.99 -9.53 -9.94
CA PHE A 124 -4.10 -8.91 -8.95
C PHE A 124 -4.80 -8.66 -7.62
N LEU A 125 -5.96 -9.31 -7.37
CA LEU A 125 -6.66 -9.18 -6.10
C LEU A 125 -5.74 -9.59 -4.95
N LEU A 126 -5.64 -8.72 -3.95
CA LEU A 126 -4.71 -8.83 -2.83
C LEU A 126 -3.21 -8.79 -3.24
N ARG A 127 -2.93 -8.50 -4.49
CA ARG A 127 -1.57 -8.34 -5.04
C ARG A 127 -1.43 -7.08 -5.90
N TYR A 128 -2.25 -6.08 -5.62
CA TYR A 128 -2.24 -4.81 -6.35
C TYR A 128 -0.85 -4.17 -6.44
N HIS A 129 0.03 -4.39 -5.44
CA HIS A 129 1.40 -3.90 -5.46
C HIS A 129 2.22 -4.40 -6.66
N TYR A 130 1.90 -5.58 -7.23
CA TYR A 130 2.58 -6.08 -8.43
C TYR A 130 2.24 -5.25 -9.66
N ILE A 131 0.94 -5.09 -9.97
CA ILE A 131 0.54 -4.28 -11.13
C ILE A 131 1.03 -2.85 -10.99
N ARG A 132 1.00 -2.33 -9.77
CA ARG A 132 1.51 -1.02 -9.48
C ARG A 132 3.01 -0.91 -9.74
N GLN A 133 3.82 -1.87 -9.27
CA GLN A 133 5.26 -1.88 -9.52
C GLN A 133 5.59 -2.01 -11.01
N ILE A 134 4.82 -2.82 -11.75
CA ILE A 134 4.94 -2.90 -13.22
C ILE A 134 4.69 -1.50 -13.83
N MET A 135 3.63 -0.82 -13.42
CA MET A 135 3.32 0.53 -13.92
C MET A 135 4.44 1.52 -13.60
N GLU A 136 5.02 1.46 -12.41
CA GLU A 136 6.16 2.29 -11.99
C GLU A 136 7.42 1.98 -12.82
N ASP A 137 7.78 0.70 -12.98
CA ASP A 137 9.00 0.27 -13.67
C ASP A 137 8.99 0.59 -15.15
N TYR A 138 7.81 0.61 -15.76
CA TYR A 138 7.64 0.95 -17.17
C TYR A 138 7.19 2.39 -17.40
N ASP A 139 7.19 3.22 -16.35
CA ASP A 139 6.82 4.64 -16.42
C ASP A 139 5.45 4.84 -17.09
N LEU A 140 4.48 4.02 -16.66
CA LEU A 140 3.09 4.18 -17.05
C LEU A 140 2.46 5.31 -16.25
N ASP A 141 1.35 5.85 -16.75
CA ASP A 141 0.63 6.90 -16.03
C ASP A 141 -0.01 6.30 -14.77
N ILE A 142 0.57 6.62 -13.61
CA ILE A 142 0.10 6.14 -12.32
C ILE A 142 -0.91 7.13 -11.76
N MET A 143 -2.13 6.66 -11.62
CA MET A 143 -3.19 7.45 -11.04
C MET A 143 -3.20 7.37 -9.52
N GLU A 144 -3.73 8.41 -8.89
CA GLU A 144 -3.98 8.41 -7.44
C GLU A 144 -4.92 7.25 -7.08
N ILE A 145 -4.54 6.45 -6.10
CA ILE A 145 -5.39 5.36 -5.61
C ILE A 145 -6.66 5.97 -5.00
N PRO A 146 -7.85 5.56 -5.46
CA PRO A 146 -9.11 6.07 -4.95
C PRO A 146 -9.31 5.72 -3.48
N GLY A 147 -10.02 6.57 -2.76
CA GLY A 147 -10.34 6.36 -1.35
C GLY A 147 -11.26 5.14 -1.14
N LYS A 148 -11.12 4.44 0.00
CA LYS A 148 -11.86 3.22 0.31
C LYS A 148 -13.38 3.34 0.14
N ALA A 149 -13.96 4.48 0.51
CA ALA A 149 -15.42 4.70 0.46
C ALA A 149 -15.93 5.15 -0.92
N ASP A 150 -15.04 5.54 -1.83
CA ASP A 150 -15.42 6.01 -3.17
C ASP A 150 -15.46 4.84 -4.15
N PHE A 151 -16.52 4.04 -4.07
CA PHE A 151 -16.70 2.85 -4.92
C PHE A 151 -16.77 3.20 -6.41
N LYS A 152 -17.34 4.38 -6.77
CA LYS A 152 -17.35 4.82 -8.16
C LYS A 152 -15.94 5.06 -8.67
N ALA A 153 -15.14 5.85 -7.96
CA ALA A 153 -13.76 6.08 -8.34
C ALA A 153 -12.94 4.78 -8.36
N ARG A 154 -13.21 3.83 -7.45
CA ARG A 154 -12.55 2.51 -7.42
C ARG A 154 -12.91 1.68 -8.66
N CYS A 155 -14.18 1.63 -9.04
CA CYS A 155 -14.59 0.94 -10.24
C CYS A 155 -13.96 1.56 -11.50
N LEU A 156 -14.00 2.89 -11.62
CA LEU A 156 -13.39 3.62 -12.73
C LEU A 156 -11.87 3.46 -12.79
N TYR A 157 -11.23 3.24 -11.64
CA TYR A 157 -9.79 3.00 -11.56
C TYR A 157 -9.34 1.73 -12.33
N TYR A 158 -10.18 0.70 -12.40
CA TYR A 158 -9.91 -0.45 -13.26
C TYR A 158 -9.79 -0.04 -14.73
N PHE A 159 -10.66 0.83 -15.22
CA PHE A 159 -10.58 1.32 -16.60
C PHE A 159 -9.36 2.20 -16.82
N ASP A 160 -8.98 2.98 -15.83
CA ASP A 160 -7.77 3.78 -15.88
C ASP A 160 -6.52 2.89 -16.00
N ILE A 161 -6.48 1.76 -15.28
CA ILE A 161 -5.44 0.74 -15.45
C ILE A 161 -5.46 0.16 -16.87
N CYS A 162 -6.64 -0.16 -17.40
CA CYS A 162 -6.79 -0.66 -18.77
C CYS A 162 -6.32 0.37 -19.81
N ASP A 163 -6.64 1.65 -19.64
CA ASP A 163 -6.18 2.74 -20.51
C ASP A 163 -4.64 2.80 -20.56
N ALA A 164 -3.98 2.82 -19.40
CA ALA A 164 -2.53 2.86 -19.32
C ALA A 164 -1.88 1.62 -19.95
N LEU A 165 -2.42 0.44 -19.66
CA LEU A 165 -1.92 -0.83 -20.19
C LEU A 165 -2.20 -0.99 -21.69
N SER A 166 -3.32 -0.48 -22.20
CA SER A 166 -3.60 -0.52 -23.64
C SER A 166 -2.61 0.35 -24.43
N GLN A 167 -2.24 1.52 -23.90
CA GLN A 167 -1.19 2.36 -24.49
C GLN A 167 0.18 1.68 -24.44
N PHE A 168 0.51 1.05 -23.33
CA PHE A 168 1.74 0.27 -23.17
C PHE A 168 1.78 -0.90 -24.17
N ARG A 169 0.68 -1.62 -24.33
CA ARG A 169 0.51 -2.70 -25.31
C ARG A 169 0.80 -2.20 -26.73
N LEU A 170 0.19 -1.09 -27.13
CA LEU A 170 0.40 -0.48 -28.46
C LEU A 170 1.85 -0.08 -28.68
N LEU A 171 2.48 0.57 -27.69
CA LEU A 171 3.88 1.00 -27.74
C LEU A 171 4.83 -0.19 -27.98
N ASN A 172 4.52 -1.33 -27.37
CA ASN A 172 5.33 -2.55 -27.43
C ASN A 172 4.88 -3.53 -28.54
N ARG A 173 3.81 -3.19 -29.28
CA ARG A 173 3.22 -4.02 -30.36
C ARG A 173 2.81 -5.42 -29.89
N LEU A 174 2.25 -5.50 -28.66
CA LEU A 174 1.73 -6.74 -28.10
C LEU A 174 0.28 -6.96 -28.54
N THR A 175 -0.12 -8.23 -28.66
CA THR A 175 -1.53 -8.62 -28.63
C THR A 175 -2.07 -8.53 -27.20
N GLY A 176 -3.39 -8.62 -27.01
CA GLY A 176 -3.96 -8.69 -25.65
C GLY A 176 -3.47 -9.91 -24.86
N PRO A 177 -3.53 -11.13 -25.42
CA PRO A 177 -2.93 -12.31 -24.81
C PRO A 177 -1.45 -12.19 -24.47
N GLU A 178 -0.65 -11.58 -25.33
CA GLU A 178 0.77 -11.31 -25.07
C GLU A 178 0.95 -10.33 -23.90
N LEU A 179 0.10 -9.31 -23.79
CA LEU A 179 0.08 -8.40 -22.63
C LEU A 179 -0.22 -9.18 -21.34
N CYS A 180 -1.24 -10.04 -21.35
CA CYS A 180 -1.57 -10.87 -20.20
C CYS A 180 -0.42 -11.81 -19.82
N ALA A 181 0.22 -12.48 -20.76
CA ALA A 181 1.38 -13.31 -20.51
C ALA A 181 2.56 -12.51 -19.92
N PHE A 182 2.79 -11.31 -20.41
CA PHE A 182 3.77 -10.38 -19.87
C PHE A 182 3.47 -10.04 -18.40
N LEU A 183 2.24 -9.62 -18.09
CA LEU A 183 1.83 -9.17 -16.75
C LEU A 183 1.80 -10.31 -15.73
N TYR A 184 1.21 -11.45 -16.09
CA TYR A 184 0.86 -12.51 -15.15
C TYR A 184 1.90 -13.63 -15.04
N ASP A 185 2.85 -13.70 -15.98
CA ASP A 185 3.87 -14.72 -15.98
C ASP A 185 5.29 -14.12 -16.00
N MET A 186 5.69 -13.44 -17.07
CA MET A 186 7.06 -12.93 -17.21
C MET A 186 7.44 -11.94 -16.09
N GLU A 187 6.65 -10.89 -15.86
CA GLU A 187 6.94 -9.89 -14.83
C GLU A 187 6.66 -10.42 -13.42
N ARG A 188 5.68 -11.31 -13.27
CA ARG A 188 5.40 -11.93 -11.98
C ARG A 188 6.61 -12.66 -11.41
N GLU A 189 7.29 -13.49 -12.20
CA GLU A 189 8.49 -14.19 -11.74
C GLU A 189 9.58 -13.21 -11.27
N ARG A 190 9.71 -12.09 -11.96
CA ARG A 190 10.65 -11.04 -11.59
C ARG A 190 10.31 -10.44 -10.22
N TYR A 191 9.03 -10.17 -9.92
CA TYR A 191 8.62 -9.59 -8.65
C TYR A 191 8.60 -10.59 -7.51
N ASP A 192 8.18 -11.82 -7.76
CA ASP A 192 8.26 -12.90 -6.76
C ASP A 192 9.72 -13.13 -6.30
N ALA A 193 10.69 -12.99 -7.22
CA ALA A 193 12.12 -13.08 -6.90
C ALA A 193 12.69 -11.86 -6.15
N THR A 194 12.05 -10.69 -6.25
CA THR A 194 12.53 -9.44 -5.64
C THR A 194 11.79 -9.05 -4.38
N TYR A 195 10.64 -9.70 -4.08
CA TYR A 195 9.83 -9.37 -2.93
C TYR A 195 10.53 -9.75 -1.62
N SER A 196 10.84 -8.74 -0.81
CA SER A 196 11.45 -8.97 0.50
C SER A 196 10.42 -9.51 1.48
N ASN A 197 10.66 -10.71 1.98
CA ASN A 197 9.95 -11.30 3.11
C ASN A 197 10.55 -10.86 4.46
N GLU A 198 11.25 -9.74 4.52
CA GLU A 198 11.92 -9.29 5.73
C GLU A 198 10.91 -8.89 6.82
N ILE A 199 11.19 -9.36 8.03
CA ILE A 199 10.42 -8.93 9.20
C ILE A 199 10.86 -7.51 9.56
N THR A 200 9.90 -6.63 9.81
CA THR A 200 10.22 -5.25 10.22
C THR A 200 11.06 -5.25 11.51
N PRO A 201 12.18 -4.53 11.56
CA PRO A 201 12.95 -4.37 12.80
C PRO A 201 12.22 -3.47 13.81
N PHE A 202 11.18 -2.75 13.38
CA PHE A 202 10.42 -1.80 14.19
C PHE A 202 8.93 -2.11 14.16
N PRO A 203 8.47 -3.15 14.88
CA PRO A 203 7.07 -3.51 14.93
C PRO A 203 6.20 -2.36 15.46
N GLN A 204 5.06 -2.16 14.82
CA GLN A 204 3.98 -1.31 15.29
C GLN A 204 2.86 -2.18 15.87
N VAL A 205 1.97 -1.55 16.63
CA VAL A 205 0.80 -2.24 17.19
C VAL A 205 -0.46 -1.70 16.56
N TRP A 206 -1.27 -2.61 16.03
CA TRP A 206 -2.52 -2.30 15.38
C TRP A 206 -3.69 -2.92 16.14
N LEU A 207 -4.78 -2.19 16.27
CA LEU A 207 -6.06 -2.73 16.74
C LEU A 207 -6.85 -3.22 15.52
N MET A 208 -7.19 -4.48 15.57
CA MET A 208 -8.04 -5.12 14.57
C MET A 208 -9.34 -5.56 15.21
N GLY A 209 -10.39 -5.72 14.42
CA GLY A 209 -11.66 -6.15 14.97
C GLY A 209 -12.54 -6.84 13.94
N GLY A 210 -13.38 -7.72 14.43
CA GLY A 210 -14.37 -8.44 13.62
C GLY A 210 -15.00 -9.59 14.34
N ALA A 211 -15.84 -10.33 13.64
CA ALA A 211 -16.47 -11.54 14.14
C ALA A 211 -15.77 -12.74 13.50
N LYS A 212 -15.10 -13.55 14.31
CA LYS A 212 -14.61 -14.86 13.85
C LYS A 212 -15.76 -15.85 13.76
N GLY A 213 -15.85 -16.56 12.64
CA GLY A 213 -16.85 -17.59 12.40
C GLY A 213 -16.27 -18.73 11.56
N GLY A 214 -16.94 -19.88 11.55
CA GLY A 214 -16.51 -21.03 10.74
C GLY A 214 -15.07 -21.45 11.00
N GLU A 215 -14.29 -21.57 9.95
CA GLU A 215 -12.88 -21.99 10.01
C GLU A 215 -11.96 -20.94 10.64
N GLU A 216 -12.34 -19.65 10.63
CA GLU A 216 -11.53 -18.58 11.23
C GLU A 216 -11.31 -18.78 12.73
N VAL A 217 -12.22 -19.47 13.42
CA VAL A 217 -12.11 -19.76 14.85
C VAL A 217 -10.89 -20.62 15.19
N THR A 218 -10.51 -21.52 14.27
CA THR A 218 -9.41 -22.47 14.46
C THR A 218 -8.23 -22.23 13.53
N ALA A 219 -8.33 -21.23 12.65
CA ALA A 219 -7.30 -20.92 11.68
C ALA A 219 -5.99 -20.52 12.38
N LYS A 220 -4.87 -21.08 11.90
CA LYS A 220 -3.52 -20.69 12.35
C LYS A 220 -3.05 -19.40 11.67
N THR A 221 -3.53 -19.16 10.46
CA THR A 221 -3.30 -17.96 9.67
C THR A 221 -4.61 -17.56 9.00
N MET A 222 -4.85 -16.27 8.83
CA MET A 222 -6.03 -15.78 8.12
C MET A 222 -5.75 -14.44 7.46
N PHE A 223 -6.52 -14.13 6.41
CA PHE A 223 -6.59 -12.78 5.87
C PHE A 223 -7.54 -11.95 6.72
N TRP A 224 -7.08 -10.76 7.13
CA TRP A 224 -7.92 -9.86 7.90
C TRP A 224 -7.77 -8.42 7.45
N GLU A 225 -8.82 -7.63 7.65
CA GLU A 225 -8.78 -6.20 7.33
C GLU A 225 -7.68 -5.50 8.15
N ALA A 226 -6.75 -4.84 7.46
CA ALA A 226 -5.57 -4.24 8.06
C ALA A 226 -5.29 -2.85 7.49
N ASN A 227 -4.46 -2.09 8.17
CA ASN A 227 -3.94 -0.82 7.67
C ASN A 227 -2.95 -1.06 6.53
N ALA A 228 -2.95 -0.19 5.54
CA ALA A 228 -1.99 -0.23 4.43
C ALA A 228 -0.52 -0.09 4.88
N GLU A 229 -0.30 0.54 6.04
CA GLU A 229 1.03 0.73 6.62
C GLU A 229 1.50 -0.45 7.48
N THR A 230 0.69 -1.50 7.63
CA THR A 230 1.10 -2.73 8.29
C THR A 230 2.35 -3.28 7.62
N LYS A 231 3.31 -3.71 8.43
CA LYS A 231 4.52 -4.40 7.97
C LYS A 231 4.57 -5.81 8.53
N ARG A 232 5.17 -6.72 7.79
CA ARG A 232 5.41 -8.07 8.29
C ARG A 232 6.18 -8.01 9.62
N GLY A 233 5.68 -8.69 10.65
CA GLY A 233 6.20 -8.64 12.01
C GLY A 233 5.50 -7.63 12.92
N ASP A 234 4.59 -6.81 12.42
CA ASP A 234 3.76 -5.93 13.25
C ASP A 234 2.83 -6.75 14.17
N ILE A 235 2.48 -6.15 15.29
CA ILE A 235 1.65 -6.76 16.32
C ILE A 235 0.19 -6.35 16.08
N MET A 236 -0.70 -7.34 16.08
CA MET A 236 -2.11 -7.19 15.74
C MET A 236 -2.97 -7.58 16.95
N VAL A 237 -3.45 -6.61 17.72
CA VAL A 237 -4.38 -6.84 18.84
C VAL A 237 -5.78 -7.05 18.30
N PHE A 238 -6.38 -8.19 18.58
CA PHE A 238 -7.64 -8.61 18.00
C PHE A 238 -8.82 -8.45 18.96
N TYR A 239 -9.80 -7.65 18.54
CA TYR A 239 -11.06 -7.47 19.25
C TYR A 239 -12.19 -8.23 18.54
N GLU A 240 -12.76 -9.22 19.19
CA GLU A 240 -13.93 -9.94 18.68
C GLU A 240 -15.22 -9.19 19.00
N THR A 241 -16.02 -8.92 17.95
CA THR A 241 -17.27 -8.19 18.07
C THR A 241 -18.37 -9.06 18.67
N GLY A 242 -19.55 -8.47 18.95
CA GLY A 242 -20.69 -9.21 19.48
C GLY A 242 -21.30 -10.28 18.56
N GLN A 243 -20.85 -10.34 17.29
CA GLN A 243 -21.32 -11.31 16.29
C GLN A 243 -20.47 -12.58 16.21
N THR A 244 -19.33 -12.67 16.93
CA THR A 244 -18.48 -13.86 16.92
C THR A 244 -19.25 -15.10 17.40
N GLN A 245 -18.89 -16.29 16.87
CA GLN A 245 -19.53 -17.56 17.22
C GLN A 245 -19.28 -17.97 18.66
N ILE A 246 -18.08 -17.71 19.19
CA ILE A 246 -17.71 -18.04 20.56
C ILE A 246 -18.30 -16.99 21.51
N LYS A 247 -19.31 -17.39 22.31
CA LYS A 247 -20.05 -16.45 23.18
C LYS A 247 -19.18 -15.73 24.19
N GLU A 248 -18.18 -16.41 24.74
CA GLU A 248 -17.25 -15.90 25.75
C GLU A 248 -16.33 -14.82 25.19
N ASN A 249 -16.11 -14.82 23.89
CA ASN A 249 -15.25 -13.89 23.19
C ASN A 249 -15.97 -12.61 22.76
N ARG A 250 -17.30 -12.57 22.86
CA ARG A 250 -18.10 -11.45 22.39
C ARG A 250 -17.75 -10.15 23.07
N SER A 251 -17.46 -9.14 22.25
CA SER A 251 -17.04 -7.81 22.71
C SER A 251 -15.82 -7.85 23.63
N CYS A 252 -14.82 -8.65 23.27
CA CYS A 252 -13.58 -8.84 24.02
C CYS A 252 -12.34 -8.69 23.15
N ILE A 253 -11.22 -8.24 23.74
CA ILE A 253 -9.90 -8.56 23.18
C ILE A 253 -9.58 -10.00 23.55
N THR A 254 -9.27 -10.83 22.54
CA THR A 254 -9.15 -12.29 22.70
C THR A 254 -7.78 -12.84 22.38
N GLY A 255 -6.95 -12.08 21.68
CA GLY A 255 -5.62 -12.53 21.29
C GLY A 255 -4.77 -11.45 20.68
N ILE A 256 -3.50 -11.78 20.56
CA ILE A 256 -2.50 -10.98 19.84
C ILE A 256 -1.97 -11.84 18.70
N TRP A 257 -1.99 -11.27 17.50
CA TRP A 257 -1.52 -11.90 16.27
C TRP A 257 -0.30 -11.16 15.74
N ILE A 258 0.45 -11.80 14.86
CA ILE A 258 1.59 -11.20 14.18
C ILE A 258 1.30 -11.13 12.68
N ALA A 259 1.53 -9.97 12.08
CA ALA A 259 1.41 -9.80 10.64
C ALA A 259 2.44 -10.67 9.91
N GLN A 260 1.98 -11.52 9.02
CA GLN A 260 2.80 -12.41 8.21
C GLN A 260 3.16 -11.80 6.85
N THR A 261 2.46 -10.74 6.47
CA THR A 261 2.72 -9.95 5.25
C THR A 261 2.68 -8.47 5.57
N ASP A 262 3.23 -7.68 4.67
CA ASP A 262 2.94 -6.25 4.62
C ASP A 262 1.45 -6.02 4.37
N GLY A 263 0.97 -4.82 4.70
CA GLY A 263 -0.38 -4.39 4.41
C GLY A 263 -0.62 -4.31 2.91
N ILE A 264 -1.64 -5.01 2.46
CA ILE A 264 -2.07 -5.05 1.07
C ILE A 264 -3.22 -4.05 0.92
N SER A 265 -2.99 -2.99 0.15
CA SER A 265 -4.07 -2.07 -0.26
C SER A 265 -4.39 -2.33 -1.72
N ASP A 266 -5.59 -2.81 -1.96
CA ASP A 266 -6.08 -3.05 -3.31
C ASP A 266 -7.39 -2.27 -3.52
N PRO A 267 -7.39 -1.22 -4.34
CA PRO A 267 -8.57 -0.40 -4.58
C PRO A 267 -9.70 -1.18 -5.27
N LEU A 268 -9.36 -2.28 -5.94
CA LEU A 268 -10.33 -3.15 -6.63
C LEU A 268 -10.78 -4.34 -5.78
N PHE A 269 -10.20 -4.55 -4.60
CA PHE A 269 -10.70 -5.54 -3.66
C PHE A 269 -11.76 -4.92 -2.73
N TYR A 270 -12.95 -5.54 -2.61
CA TYR A 270 -14.08 -4.97 -1.89
C TYR A 270 -13.71 -4.42 -0.49
N ARG A 271 -12.98 -5.21 0.30
CA ARG A 271 -12.54 -4.80 1.65
C ARG A 271 -11.38 -3.80 1.65
N TYR A 272 -10.74 -3.55 0.52
CA TYR A 272 -9.69 -2.57 0.27
C TYR A 272 -8.34 -2.89 0.91
N GLY A 273 -8.22 -2.95 2.23
CA GLY A 273 -6.97 -3.19 2.95
C GLY A 273 -6.98 -4.51 3.71
N GLN A 274 -5.95 -5.32 3.55
CA GLN A 274 -5.82 -6.65 4.15
C GLN A 274 -4.38 -6.90 4.57
N ALA A 275 -4.18 -7.86 5.49
CA ALA A 275 -2.90 -8.51 5.76
C ALA A 275 -3.15 -9.97 6.11
N VAL A 276 -2.17 -10.84 5.86
CA VAL A 276 -2.14 -12.17 6.45
C VAL A 276 -1.65 -12.04 7.88
N ILE A 277 -2.39 -12.58 8.82
CA ILE A 277 -2.02 -12.64 10.23
C ILE A 277 -1.86 -14.08 10.69
N GLY A 278 -0.96 -14.34 11.64
CA GLY A 278 -0.68 -15.68 12.16
C GLY A 278 -0.04 -15.62 13.53
N ASN A 279 0.44 -16.76 14.02
CA ASN A 279 1.09 -16.90 15.31
C ASN A 279 0.26 -16.30 16.46
N GLU A 280 -1.02 -16.68 16.56
CA GLU A 280 -1.91 -16.20 17.59
C GLU A 280 -1.40 -16.56 19.00
N ILE A 281 -1.27 -15.54 19.83
CA ILE A 281 -1.08 -15.68 21.27
C ILE A 281 -2.45 -15.45 21.91
N LYS A 282 -3.12 -16.54 22.28
CA LYS A 282 -4.42 -16.47 22.96
C LYS A 282 -4.24 -15.91 24.37
N ILE A 283 -5.18 -15.10 24.78
CA ILE A 283 -5.24 -14.52 26.12
C ILE A 283 -6.60 -14.80 26.76
N THR A 284 -6.68 -14.73 28.08
CA THR A 284 -7.97 -14.68 28.75
C THR A 284 -8.77 -13.48 28.24
N PRO A 285 -9.98 -13.68 27.66
CA PRO A 285 -10.74 -12.60 27.03
C PRO A 285 -10.93 -11.38 27.94
N ILE A 286 -10.62 -10.19 27.43
CA ILE A 286 -10.79 -8.93 28.16
C ILE A 286 -12.04 -8.22 27.64
N PRO A 287 -13.13 -8.20 28.42
CA PRO A 287 -14.39 -7.59 28.00
C PRO A 287 -14.28 -6.09 27.81
N PHE A 288 -15.07 -5.54 26.89
CA PHE A 288 -15.17 -4.10 26.62
C PHE A 288 -15.36 -3.27 27.88
N LYS A 289 -16.19 -3.74 28.83
CA LYS A 289 -16.44 -3.04 30.09
C LYS A 289 -15.17 -2.87 30.93
N VAL A 290 -14.27 -3.83 30.89
CA VAL A 290 -12.96 -3.75 31.57
C VAL A 290 -12.08 -2.74 30.86
N LEU A 291 -11.99 -2.82 29.52
CA LEU A 291 -11.16 -1.93 28.72
C LEU A 291 -11.52 -0.45 28.89
N ILE A 292 -12.82 -0.12 28.99
CA ILE A 292 -13.27 1.27 29.15
C ILE A 292 -13.10 1.79 30.57
N SER A 293 -13.15 0.92 31.58
CA SER A 293 -13.01 1.30 32.98
C SER A 293 -11.55 1.39 33.46
N ASP A 294 -10.64 0.69 32.81
CA ASP A 294 -9.22 0.70 33.19
C ASP A 294 -8.49 1.91 32.59
N PRO A 295 -7.84 2.76 33.42
CA PRO A 295 -7.16 3.96 32.94
C PRO A 295 -6.02 3.69 31.98
N ARG A 296 -5.45 2.47 31.96
CA ARG A 296 -4.38 2.06 31.04
C ARG A 296 -4.90 1.80 29.62
N THR A 297 -6.17 1.41 29.47
CA THR A 297 -6.77 0.98 28.18
C THR A 297 -7.93 1.84 27.71
N ASN A 298 -8.47 2.73 28.56
CA ASN A 298 -9.63 3.56 28.23
C ASN A 298 -9.39 4.61 27.12
N LYS A 299 -8.17 4.68 26.59
CA LYS A 299 -7.79 5.49 25.44
C LYS A 299 -7.44 4.66 24.20
N LEU A 300 -7.79 3.37 24.19
CA LEU A 300 -7.66 2.56 22.98
C LEU A 300 -8.37 3.24 21.79
N PRO A 301 -7.81 3.11 20.57
CA PRO A 301 -8.46 3.62 19.37
C PRO A 301 -9.91 3.12 19.28
N ARG A 302 -10.83 3.95 18.82
CA ARG A 302 -12.24 3.62 18.65
C ARG A 302 -13.02 3.20 19.91
N ILE A 303 -12.43 3.23 21.11
CA ILE A 303 -13.14 2.81 22.32
C ILE A 303 -14.40 3.64 22.59
N GLY A 304 -14.34 4.95 22.34
CA GLY A 304 -15.50 5.84 22.45
C GLY A 304 -16.62 5.58 21.42
N ALA A 305 -16.33 4.88 20.35
CA ALA A 305 -17.26 4.41 19.33
C ALA A 305 -17.60 2.92 19.52
N HIS A 306 -17.41 2.34 20.71
CA HIS A 306 -17.61 0.92 21.02
C HIS A 306 -16.92 -0.01 20.02
N PHE A 307 -15.75 0.39 19.55
CA PHE A 307 -14.95 -0.32 18.55
C PHE A 307 -15.64 -0.50 17.18
N LEU A 308 -16.65 0.29 16.87
CA LEU A 308 -17.27 0.27 15.55
C LEU A 308 -16.29 0.78 14.49
N GLY A 309 -16.19 0.03 13.38
CA GLY A 309 -15.38 0.42 12.22
C GLY A 309 -13.87 0.33 12.45
N ILE A 310 -13.40 -0.58 13.31
CA ILE A 310 -11.98 -0.90 13.45
C ILE A 310 -11.45 -1.44 12.12
N ARG A 311 -10.31 -0.92 11.67
CA ARG A 311 -9.71 -1.28 10.37
C ARG A 311 -8.18 -1.24 10.40
N GLY A 312 -7.57 -1.67 11.48
CA GLY A 312 -6.14 -1.49 11.72
C GLY A 312 -5.83 -0.08 12.23
N ASP A 313 -6.40 0.28 13.35
CA ASP A 313 -6.10 1.54 14.02
C ASP A 313 -4.82 1.39 14.88
N ALA A 314 -3.88 2.34 14.78
CA ALA A 314 -2.62 2.27 15.50
C ALA A 314 -2.84 2.41 17.03
N ILE A 315 -2.21 1.54 17.81
CA ILE A 315 -2.16 1.62 19.28
C ILE A 315 -0.82 2.24 19.66
N SER A 316 -0.83 3.30 20.47
CA SER A 316 0.41 3.88 20.98
C SER A 316 1.13 2.93 21.94
N THR A 317 2.45 3.01 21.99
CA THR A 317 3.31 2.18 22.86
C THR A 317 2.85 2.22 24.31
N LYS A 318 2.45 3.39 24.82
CA LYS A 318 1.97 3.55 26.20
C LYS A 318 0.69 2.75 26.47
N ILE A 319 -0.30 2.87 25.59
CA ILE A 319 -1.57 2.14 25.73
C ILE A 319 -1.31 0.64 25.61
N TYR A 320 -0.44 0.24 24.68
CA TYR A 320 -0.08 -1.17 24.51
C TYR A 320 0.63 -1.75 25.73
N LYS A 321 1.60 -1.03 26.33
CA LYS A 321 2.23 -1.43 27.59
C LYS A 321 1.19 -1.65 28.70
N GLY A 322 0.25 -0.70 28.84
CA GLY A 322 -0.84 -0.83 29.81
C GLY A 322 -1.79 -2.00 29.51
N LEU A 323 -2.04 -2.30 28.25
CA LEU A 323 -2.80 -3.50 27.84
C LEU A 323 -2.06 -4.78 28.22
N LEU A 324 -0.74 -4.86 28.00
CA LEU A 324 0.06 -6.03 28.39
C LEU A 324 0.06 -6.23 29.91
N GLU A 325 0.18 -5.18 30.71
CA GLU A 325 0.05 -5.25 32.17
C GLU A 325 -1.32 -5.80 32.57
N LEU A 326 -2.40 -5.32 31.96
CA LEU A 326 -3.75 -5.80 32.21
C LEU A 326 -3.92 -7.29 31.81
N ILE A 327 -3.28 -7.72 30.71
CA ILE A 327 -3.26 -9.12 30.30
C ILE A 327 -2.55 -9.98 31.35
N GLU A 328 -1.35 -9.61 31.79
CA GLU A 328 -0.56 -10.33 32.78
C GLU A 328 -1.28 -10.46 34.13
N GLU A 329 -2.01 -9.42 34.54
CA GLU A 329 -2.82 -9.45 35.76
C GLU A 329 -3.98 -10.46 35.67
N ARG A 330 -4.54 -10.64 34.47
CA ARG A 330 -5.71 -11.50 34.24
C ARG A 330 -5.37 -12.93 33.78
N ASP A 331 -4.21 -13.05 33.14
CA ASP A 331 -3.71 -14.31 32.60
C ASP A 331 -2.26 -14.57 33.06
N PRO A 332 -2.06 -15.19 34.21
CA PRO A 332 -0.73 -15.48 34.71
C PRO A 332 0.10 -16.43 33.81
N SER A 333 -0.54 -17.10 32.86
CA SER A 333 0.15 -17.96 31.87
C SER A 333 0.71 -17.19 30.67
N PHE A 334 0.30 -15.94 30.50
CA PHE A 334 0.76 -15.11 29.42
C PHE A 334 2.25 -14.80 29.52
N ASN A 335 2.96 -15.00 28.41
CA ASN A 335 4.39 -14.74 28.34
C ASN A 335 4.70 -13.61 27.37
N ARG A 336 4.94 -12.42 27.89
CA ARG A 336 5.29 -11.22 27.12
C ARG A 336 6.50 -11.42 26.20
N ASN A 337 7.43 -12.29 26.54
CA ASN A 337 8.64 -12.55 25.75
C ASN A 337 8.36 -13.26 24.40
N MET A 338 7.14 -13.73 24.19
CA MET A 338 6.71 -14.27 22.90
C MET A 338 6.41 -13.18 21.86
N LEU A 339 6.28 -11.94 22.30
CA LEU A 339 5.97 -10.80 21.43
C LEU A 339 7.25 -10.12 20.94
N PRO A 340 7.23 -9.59 19.71
CA PRO A 340 8.31 -8.75 19.22
C PRO A 340 8.55 -7.54 20.13
N ALA A 341 9.81 -7.18 20.35
CA ALA A 341 10.14 -5.96 21.08
C ALA A 341 9.69 -4.74 20.24
N LEU A 342 8.98 -3.82 20.90
CA LEU A 342 8.62 -2.57 20.25
C LEU A 342 9.83 -1.65 20.16
N HIS A 343 10.00 -1.04 19.00
CA HIS A 343 10.76 0.19 18.91
C HIS A 343 9.91 1.32 19.50
N GLU A 344 10.41 1.98 20.52
CA GLU A 344 9.74 3.18 21.04
C GLU A 344 9.92 4.30 20.00
N PRO A 345 8.83 4.79 19.37
CA PRO A 345 8.96 5.94 18.50
C PRO A 345 9.50 7.09 19.34
N TYR A 346 10.58 7.65 18.86
CA TYR A 346 11.18 8.79 19.49
C TYR A 346 10.22 9.99 19.37
N CYS A 347 9.64 10.35 20.47
CA CYS A 347 9.08 11.68 20.63
C CYS A 347 10.20 12.58 21.07
N ALA A 348 10.85 13.26 20.14
CA ALA A 348 11.72 14.37 20.48
C ALA A 348 10.89 15.43 21.21
N LYS A 349 10.83 15.34 22.51
CA LYS A 349 10.54 16.50 23.34
C LYS A 349 11.80 17.36 23.34
N VAL A 350 12.14 17.91 22.20
CA VAL A 350 13.17 18.93 22.16
C VAL A 350 12.57 20.15 22.82
N LYS A 351 12.99 20.43 24.04
CA LYS A 351 12.83 21.74 24.64
C LYS A 351 13.79 22.66 23.89
N PHE A 352 13.27 23.29 22.83
CA PHE A 352 13.99 24.39 22.22
C PHE A 352 13.99 25.56 23.19
N GLU A 353 15.17 26.06 23.50
CA GLU A 353 15.31 27.44 23.95
C GLU A 353 14.96 28.33 22.76
N ASP A 354 13.89 29.12 22.90
CA ASP A 354 13.45 30.08 21.88
C ASP A 354 14.64 30.97 21.47
N ARG A 355 15.16 30.77 20.27
CA ARG A 355 16.15 31.65 19.65
C ARG A 355 15.47 32.54 18.63
N GLY A 356 14.66 33.49 19.11
CA GLY A 356 13.96 34.46 18.28
C GLY A 356 12.63 33.93 17.71
N ASP A 357 12.01 34.70 16.82
CA ASP A 357 10.65 34.46 16.31
C ASP A 357 10.51 33.27 15.35
N MET A 358 11.60 32.59 14.97
CA MET A 358 11.60 31.48 14.04
C MET A 358 12.08 30.19 14.69
N LYS A 359 11.29 29.11 14.58
CA LYS A 359 11.72 27.76 14.99
C LYS A 359 12.92 27.32 14.17
N PRO A 360 13.94 26.67 14.77
CA PRO A 360 15.15 26.23 14.06
C PRO A 360 14.91 25.36 12.84
N GLU A 361 13.96 24.42 12.91
CA GLU A 361 13.55 23.59 11.76
C GLU A 361 12.99 24.46 10.62
N LYS A 362 12.18 25.46 10.94
CA LYS A 362 11.65 26.41 9.97
C LYS A 362 12.74 27.22 9.28
N TRP A 363 13.81 27.52 9.99
CA TRP A 363 15.00 28.17 9.42
C TRP A 363 15.69 27.27 8.38
N VAL A 364 15.85 25.95 8.66
CA VAL A 364 16.38 24.97 7.70
C VAL A 364 15.50 24.89 6.45
N GLU A 365 14.17 24.86 6.63
CA GLU A 365 13.24 24.87 5.50
C GLU A 365 13.39 26.09 4.59
N GLU A 366 13.41 27.31 5.17
CA GLU A 366 13.34 28.58 4.41
C GLU A 366 14.70 28.99 3.82
N TYR A 367 15.81 28.79 4.54
CA TYR A 367 17.11 29.33 4.14
C TYR A 367 18.07 28.29 3.57
N LEU A 368 17.81 26.99 3.76
CA LEU A 368 18.67 25.94 3.24
C LEU A 368 17.97 25.11 2.18
N ILE A 369 16.88 24.46 2.52
CA ILE A 369 16.17 23.54 1.59
C ILE A 369 15.56 24.33 0.43
N LYS A 370 14.84 25.40 0.71
CA LYS A 370 14.21 26.21 -0.33
C LYS A 370 15.22 26.83 -1.27
N ASP A 371 16.30 27.42 -0.73
CA ASP A 371 17.38 27.98 -1.56
C ASP A 371 18.06 26.93 -2.41
N MET A 372 18.27 25.71 -1.90
CA MET A 372 18.79 24.58 -2.66
C MET A 372 17.85 24.22 -3.83
N ILE A 373 16.56 24.11 -3.58
CA ILE A 373 15.53 23.78 -4.59
C ILE A 373 15.51 24.87 -5.68
N GLU A 374 15.50 26.14 -5.31
CA GLU A 374 15.51 27.27 -6.25
C GLU A 374 16.81 27.31 -7.07
N LYS A 375 17.97 27.09 -6.45
CA LYS A 375 19.26 26.98 -7.12
C LYS A 375 19.31 25.82 -8.13
N MET A 376 18.60 24.73 -7.85
CA MET A 376 18.44 23.60 -8.78
C MET A 376 17.53 23.92 -9.96
N GLY A 377 16.85 25.07 -9.97
CA GLY A 377 15.90 25.49 -11.02
C GLY A 377 14.50 24.89 -10.83
N TRP A 378 14.13 24.52 -9.62
CA TRP A 378 12.82 23.94 -9.26
C TRP A 378 12.04 24.87 -8.32
N GLY A 379 11.96 26.15 -8.67
CA GLY A 379 11.41 27.18 -7.79
C GLY A 379 9.90 27.42 -7.95
N THR A 380 9.20 26.69 -8.82
CA THR A 380 7.77 26.94 -9.07
C THR A 380 6.89 26.07 -8.16
N PRO A 381 6.19 26.67 -7.16
CA PRO A 381 5.24 25.93 -6.32
C PRO A 381 4.17 25.23 -7.16
N GLU A 382 3.67 24.11 -6.68
CA GLU A 382 2.66 23.24 -7.30
C GLU A 382 3.11 22.57 -8.63
N ILE A 383 4.22 23.01 -9.22
CA ILE A 383 4.82 22.41 -10.42
C ILE A 383 6.05 21.59 -10.04
N ASP A 384 7.01 22.23 -9.38
CA ASP A 384 8.29 21.59 -9.03
C ASP A 384 8.26 21.02 -7.62
N TYR A 385 7.54 21.66 -6.69
CA TYR A 385 7.41 21.19 -5.32
C TYR A 385 6.09 21.61 -4.67
N ARG A 386 5.71 20.89 -3.62
CA ARG A 386 4.67 21.28 -2.66
C ARG A 386 5.22 21.25 -1.24
N ARG A 387 4.63 22.05 -0.38
CA ARG A 387 4.95 22.09 1.05
C ARG A 387 3.73 21.72 1.88
N GLN A 388 3.97 21.17 3.05
CA GLN A 388 2.93 20.89 4.05
C GLN A 388 1.78 20.04 3.48
N VAL A 389 2.11 19.06 2.62
CA VAL A 389 1.10 18.12 2.08
C VAL A 389 0.56 17.28 3.22
N HIS A 390 -0.75 17.36 3.39
CA HIS A 390 -1.45 16.69 4.48
C HIS A 390 -1.66 15.21 4.16
N LEU A 391 -1.15 14.34 5.03
CA LEU A 391 -1.22 12.88 4.88
C LEU A 391 -1.87 12.27 6.12
N GLN A 392 -2.75 11.30 5.92
CA GLN A 392 -3.24 10.48 7.02
C GLN A 392 -2.26 9.34 7.28
N LEU A 393 -1.63 9.37 8.45
CA LEU A 393 -0.62 8.41 8.86
C LEU A 393 -1.16 7.51 9.97
N GLY A 394 -0.91 6.20 9.84
CA GLY A 394 -1.17 5.24 10.90
C GLY A 394 0.09 4.94 11.72
N ARG A 395 1.23 4.80 11.03
CA ARG A 395 2.49 4.32 11.63
C ARG A 395 3.26 5.37 12.44
N ALA A 396 3.17 6.65 12.06
CA ALA A 396 3.86 7.76 12.74
C ALA A 396 3.04 8.38 13.88
N LYS A 397 2.16 7.61 14.54
CA LYS A 397 1.33 8.12 15.62
C LYS A 397 2.16 8.41 16.86
N ILE A 398 2.27 9.70 17.21
CA ILE A 398 2.97 10.15 18.41
C ILE A 398 2.07 9.92 19.64
N GLU A 399 2.70 9.61 20.77
CA GLU A 399 2.02 9.36 22.03
C GLU A 399 1.18 10.57 22.48
N GLY A 400 -0.09 10.35 22.74
CA GLY A 400 -1.01 11.36 23.29
C GLY A 400 -1.88 12.10 22.29
N GLU A 401 -1.71 11.95 20.98
CA GLU A 401 -2.54 12.58 19.94
C GLU A 401 -3.62 11.65 19.39
N LYS A 402 -4.81 12.20 19.16
CA LYS A 402 -6.01 11.42 18.77
C LYS A 402 -5.98 10.89 17.35
N THR A 403 -5.33 11.57 16.44
CA THR A 403 -5.10 11.17 15.04
C THR A 403 -3.98 12.06 14.52
N GLN A 404 -2.94 11.48 13.95
CA GLN A 404 -1.95 12.31 13.29
C GLN A 404 -2.22 12.40 11.82
N ASP A 405 -2.50 13.63 11.46
CA ASP A 405 -2.27 14.10 10.13
C ASP A 405 -0.78 14.46 10.05
N GLY A 406 0.00 13.66 9.36
CA GLY A 406 1.37 14.02 9.03
C GLY A 406 1.36 15.14 7.99
N ARG A 407 2.36 15.99 8.03
CA ARG A 407 2.60 17.01 7.01
C ARG A 407 4.02 16.89 6.55
N THR A 408 4.19 16.77 5.24
CA THR A 408 5.53 16.73 4.63
C THR A 408 6.10 18.14 4.56
N ASP A 409 7.40 18.32 4.81
CA ASP A 409 8.02 19.63 4.66
C ASP A 409 8.09 20.03 3.19
N PHE A 410 8.70 19.18 2.34
CA PHE A 410 8.73 19.38 0.90
C PHE A 410 8.48 18.07 0.16
N SER A 411 7.66 18.15 -0.87
CA SER A 411 7.36 17.08 -1.81
C SER A 411 7.75 17.54 -3.20
N LEU A 412 8.84 17.00 -3.79
CA LEU A 412 9.32 17.40 -5.10
C LEU A 412 8.64 16.60 -6.21
N PHE A 413 8.43 17.26 -7.35
CA PHE A 413 7.80 16.71 -8.55
C PHE A 413 6.43 16.11 -8.21
N PRO A 414 5.50 16.94 -7.71
CA PRO A 414 4.18 16.48 -7.30
C PRO A 414 3.37 16.00 -8.49
N PHE A 415 2.65 14.91 -8.32
CA PHE A 415 1.80 14.31 -9.35
C PHE A 415 0.49 13.76 -8.76
N GLY A 416 -0.36 13.19 -9.62
CA GLY A 416 -1.63 12.61 -9.25
C GLY A 416 -2.73 13.63 -8.98
N LYS A 417 -3.94 13.13 -8.73
CA LYS A 417 -5.11 13.96 -8.46
C LYS A 417 -4.92 14.74 -7.16
N LYS A 418 -5.10 16.05 -7.18
CA LYS A 418 -4.82 16.97 -6.08
C LYS A 418 -3.34 17.08 -5.68
N LEU A 419 -2.41 16.56 -6.50
CA LEU A 419 -0.96 16.67 -6.27
C LEU A 419 -0.52 16.19 -4.87
N LYS A 420 -1.08 15.07 -4.41
CA LYS A 420 -0.74 14.49 -3.11
C LYS A 420 0.40 13.48 -3.17
N CYS A 421 0.72 12.99 -4.37
CA CYS A 421 1.89 12.14 -4.62
C CYS A 421 3.10 12.99 -5.00
N ALA A 422 4.30 12.46 -4.83
CA ALA A 422 5.54 13.13 -5.22
C ALA A 422 6.64 12.10 -5.47
N ASP A 423 7.55 12.40 -6.40
CA ASP A 423 8.67 11.51 -6.72
C ASP A 423 9.76 11.51 -5.65
N VAL A 424 9.94 12.63 -4.93
CA VAL A 424 10.95 12.82 -3.90
C VAL A 424 10.37 13.52 -2.70
N LEU A 425 10.65 12.99 -1.52
CA LEU A 425 10.31 13.60 -0.23
C LEU A 425 11.56 14.24 0.40
N ILE A 426 11.44 15.46 0.91
CA ILE A 426 12.44 16.07 1.79
C ILE A 426 11.80 16.32 3.14
N GLU A 427 12.42 15.82 4.20
CA GLU A 427 12.07 16.03 5.59
C GLU A 427 13.13 16.89 6.25
N ALA A 428 12.72 17.99 6.84
CA ALA A 428 13.58 18.90 7.57
C ALA A 428 13.73 18.48 9.03
N LYS A 429 14.88 18.76 9.60
CA LYS A 429 15.14 18.66 11.04
C LYS A 429 15.87 19.90 11.51
N ALA A 430 15.70 20.26 12.78
CA ALA A 430 16.44 21.36 13.35
C ALA A 430 17.95 21.07 13.37
N PRO A 431 18.79 22.12 13.36
CA PRO A 431 20.24 21.95 13.43
C PRO A 431 20.66 21.09 14.62
N GLY A 432 21.46 20.04 14.36
CA GLY A 432 21.94 19.10 15.37
C GLY A 432 20.94 17.99 15.76
N GLU A 433 19.79 17.89 15.10
CA GLU A 433 18.81 16.81 15.34
C GLU A 433 19.04 15.59 14.43
N MET A 434 20.08 15.58 13.63
CA MET A 434 20.43 14.42 12.79
C MET A 434 21.80 13.85 13.20
N ASP A 435 21.97 13.53 14.48
CA ASP A 435 23.17 12.88 14.98
C ASP A 435 22.88 11.51 15.60
N GLY A 436 23.74 10.54 15.33
CA GLY A 436 23.64 9.20 15.89
C GLY A 436 22.30 8.50 15.61
N LYS A 437 21.58 8.13 16.67
CA LYS A 437 20.29 7.43 16.59
C LYS A 437 19.16 8.30 16.05
N ASP A 438 19.29 9.60 16.08
CA ASP A 438 18.24 10.53 15.69
C ASP A 438 18.02 10.52 14.18
N ILE A 439 19.06 10.23 13.38
CA ILE A 439 18.95 10.03 11.93
C ILE A 439 17.97 8.88 11.61
N GLU A 440 18.09 7.76 12.30
CA GLU A 440 17.25 6.60 12.07
C GLU A 440 15.78 6.91 12.36
N ILE A 441 15.53 7.69 13.38
CA ILE A 441 14.19 8.12 13.78
C ILE A 441 13.58 9.05 12.72
N ALA A 442 14.36 10.05 12.28
CA ALA A 442 13.96 10.95 11.20
C ALA A 442 13.69 10.17 9.90
N PHE A 443 14.52 9.15 9.61
CA PHE A 443 14.31 8.28 8.46
C PHE A 443 12.98 7.55 8.52
N TRP A 444 12.61 6.92 9.63
CA TRP A 444 11.35 6.18 9.73
C TRP A 444 10.12 7.09 9.69
N GLN A 445 10.24 8.31 10.20
CA GLN A 445 9.20 9.32 10.00
C GLN A 445 9.03 9.67 8.52
N ALA A 446 10.13 9.98 7.85
CA ALA A 446 10.13 10.32 6.43
C ALA A 446 9.69 9.14 5.55
N GLU A 447 10.07 7.90 5.89
CA GLU A 447 9.62 6.68 5.18
C GLU A 447 8.11 6.54 5.20
N SER A 448 7.48 6.79 6.34
CA SER A 448 6.02 6.77 6.48
C SER A 448 5.33 7.76 5.53
N TYR A 449 5.90 8.96 5.36
CA TYR A 449 5.41 9.96 4.41
C TYR A 449 5.70 9.56 2.95
N ALA A 450 6.93 9.14 2.67
CA ALA A 450 7.38 8.76 1.34
C ALA A 450 6.57 7.59 0.78
N SER A 451 6.27 6.59 1.60
CA SER A 451 5.44 5.45 1.23
C SER A 451 4.02 5.89 0.85
N ARG A 452 3.45 6.87 1.55
CA ARG A 452 2.12 7.44 1.23
C ARG A 452 2.12 8.30 -0.02
N GLN A 453 3.21 8.99 -0.28
CA GLN A 453 3.36 9.83 -1.47
C GLN A 453 3.92 9.09 -2.69
N TYR A 454 4.29 7.81 -2.53
CA TYR A 454 4.89 7.00 -3.60
C TYR A 454 6.28 7.48 -4.01
N ALA A 455 6.97 8.18 -3.13
CA ALA A 455 8.30 8.67 -3.42
C ALA A 455 9.29 7.51 -3.67
N SER A 456 10.27 7.78 -4.49
CA SER A 456 11.39 6.85 -4.77
C SER A 456 12.71 7.29 -4.13
N LEU A 457 12.73 8.49 -3.52
CA LEU A 457 13.87 9.03 -2.78
C LEU A 457 13.38 9.77 -1.55
N ILE A 458 14.00 9.49 -0.41
CA ILE A 458 13.89 10.29 0.80
C ILE A 458 15.17 11.11 0.94
N ILE A 459 15.01 12.39 1.26
CA ILE A 459 16.08 13.30 1.61
C ILE A 459 15.81 13.79 3.03
N LEU A 460 16.77 13.57 3.93
CA LEU A 460 16.77 14.20 5.25
C LEU A 460 17.72 15.38 5.23
N ALA A 461 17.32 16.50 5.80
CA ALA A 461 18.16 17.70 5.83
C ALA A 461 18.04 18.41 7.18
N ASP A 462 19.18 18.78 7.77
CA ASP A 462 19.26 19.63 8.96
C ASP A 462 20.14 20.88 8.71
N GLY A 463 20.58 21.52 9.77
CA GLY A 463 21.46 22.71 9.68
C GLY A 463 22.85 22.42 9.09
N ASP A 464 23.30 21.17 9.10
CA ASP A 464 24.68 20.80 8.77
C ASP A 464 24.80 19.99 7.48
N LYS A 465 23.85 19.11 7.19
CA LYS A 465 23.96 18.10 6.14
C LYS A 465 22.64 17.72 5.47
N VAL A 466 22.79 17.08 4.32
CA VAL A 466 21.72 16.49 3.51
C VAL A 466 22.07 15.02 3.30
N LEU A 467 21.14 14.11 3.62
CA LEU A 467 21.29 12.66 3.53
C LEU A 467 20.29 12.09 2.55
N LEU A 468 20.70 11.16 1.70
CA LEU A 468 19.89 10.54 0.67
C LEU A 468 19.63 9.07 0.96
N PHE A 469 18.37 8.67 0.87
CA PHE A 469 17.92 7.29 1.04
C PHE A 469 17.05 6.90 -0.16
N PRO A 470 17.65 6.33 -1.21
CA PRO A 470 16.89 5.85 -2.36
C PRO A 470 16.09 4.59 -2.00
N LYS A 471 14.93 4.45 -2.64
CA LYS A 471 14.14 3.22 -2.57
C LYS A 471 14.93 2.06 -3.17
N SER A 472 14.97 0.95 -2.47
CA SER A 472 15.65 -0.26 -2.90
C SER A 472 14.94 -0.90 -4.11
N LYS A 473 15.63 -1.80 -4.81
CA LYS A 473 15.08 -2.52 -5.97
C LYS A 473 13.84 -3.37 -5.64
N ASP A 474 13.71 -3.79 -4.39
CA ASP A 474 12.55 -4.52 -3.86
C ASP A 474 11.34 -3.61 -3.55
N GLY A 475 11.43 -2.32 -3.89
CA GLY A 475 10.34 -1.37 -3.66
C GLY A 475 10.22 -0.84 -2.23
N THR A 476 11.15 -1.18 -1.34
CA THR A 476 11.17 -0.73 0.06
C THR A 476 12.25 0.33 0.31
N PHE A 477 12.06 1.17 1.33
CA PHE A 477 13.12 2.01 1.85
C PHE A 477 13.86 1.27 2.95
N LYS A 478 15.19 1.28 2.92
CA LYS A 478 16.04 0.66 3.93
C LYS A 478 16.89 1.72 4.61
N TYR A 479 16.89 1.69 5.94
CA TYR A 479 17.80 2.53 6.70
C TYR A 479 19.25 2.09 6.43
N SER A 480 20.13 3.05 6.23
CA SER A 480 21.56 2.83 6.08
C SER A 480 22.31 3.70 7.06
N ASN A 481 23.29 3.12 7.76
CA ASN A 481 24.21 3.86 8.63
C ASN A 481 25.22 4.70 7.83
N THR A 482 25.32 4.49 6.51
CA THR A 482 26.23 5.19 5.61
C THR A 482 25.48 5.69 4.37
N PRO A 483 24.47 6.57 4.54
CA PRO A 483 23.77 7.16 3.41
C PRO A 483 24.71 8.07 2.61
N GLU A 484 24.39 8.29 1.34
CA GLU A 484 25.04 9.35 0.57
C GLU A 484 24.76 10.69 1.24
N SER A 485 25.81 11.46 1.53
CA SER A 485 25.71 12.68 2.32
C SER A 485 26.40 13.86 1.63
N TYR A 486 25.87 15.05 1.89
CA TYR A 486 26.40 16.33 1.41
C TYR A 486 26.32 17.35 2.54
N THR A 487 27.33 18.20 2.69
CA THR A 487 27.24 19.40 3.52
C THR A 487 26.64 20.56 2.73
N TRP A 488 26.03 21.53 3.41
CA TRP A 488 25.49 22.71 2.74
C TRP A 488 26.57 23.51 2.00
N LYS A 489 27.80 23.54 2.55
CA LYS A 489 28.94 24.17 1.89
C LYS A 489 29.25 23.50 0.54
N GLU A 490 29.31 22.16 0.50
CA GLU A 490 29.52 21.42 -0.75
C GLU A 490 28.42 21.70 -1.77
N ILE A 491 27.17 21.86 -1.32
CA ILE A 491 26.04 22.15 -2.19
C ILE A 491 26.11 23.59 -2.73
N PHE A 492 26.28 24.60 -1.86
CA PHE A 492 26.19 25.99 -2.26
C PHE A 492 27.43 26.48 -2.99
N ASP A 493 28.62 26.00 -2.62
CA ASP A 493 29.89 26.33 -3.27
C ASP A 493 30.23 25.39 -4.45
N ASN A 494 29.40 24.36 -4.67
CA ASN A 494 29.60 23.31 -5.69
C ASN A 494 31.01 22.68 -5.63
N VAL A 495 31.50 22.41 -4.42
CA VAL A 495 32.80 21.79 -4.19
C VAL A 495 32.82 20.40 -4.84
N ASP A 496 33.86 20.11 -5.62
CA ASP A 496 34.03 18.82 -6.32
C ASP A 496 32.79 18.36 -7.10
N ASP A 497 32.07 19.30 -7.74
CA ASP A 497 30.85 19.07 -8.48
C ASP A 497 29.70 18.43 -7.66
N LYS A 498 29.73 18.55 -6.35
CA LYS A 498 28.75 17.94 -5.45
C LYS A 498 27.33 18.42 -5.69
N PHE A 499 27.13 19.71 -5.96
CA PHE A 499 25.81 20.24 -6.32
C PHE A 499 25.27 19.60 -7.61
N THR A 500 26.12 19.50 -8.63
CA THR A 500 25.74 18.89 -9.91
C THR A 500 25.40 17.42 -9.75
N LYS A 501 26.16 16.70 -8.92
CA LYS A 501 25.90 15.29 -8.60
C LYS A 501 24.58 15.12 -7.86
N LEU A 502 24.35 15.87 -6.79
CA LEU A 502 23.10 15.86 -6.02
C LEU A 502 21.88 16.15 -6.93
N ARG A 503 21.97 17.19 -7.76
CA ARG A 503 20.92 17.54 -8.70
C ARG A 503 20.62 16.41 -9.70
N LYS A 504 21.65 15.74 -10.24
CA LYS A 504 21.51 14.59 -11.13
C LYS A 504 20.84 13.42 -10.41
N THR A 505 21.26 13.12 -9.18
CA THR A 505 20.67 12.06 -8.36
C THR A 505 19.18 12.32 -8.14
N ILE A 506 18.80 13.52 -7.71
CA ILE A 506 17.39 13.86 -7.50
C ILE A 506 16.59 13.77 -8.82
N LEU A 507 17.14 14.27 -9.94
CA LEU A 507 16.48 14.17 -11.24
C LEU A 507 16.31 12.73 -11.74
N SER A 508 17.22 11.82 -11.38
CA SER A 508 17.07 10.40 -11.76
C SER A 508 15.86 9.73 -11.09
N HIS A 509 15.35 10.34 -10.03
CA HIS A 509 14.15 9.90 -9.33
C HIS A 509 12.87 10.59 -9.83
N ARG A 510 12.98 11.59 -10.71
CA ARG A 510 11.80 12.21 -11.34
C ARG A 510 11.23 11.28 -12.40
N LYS A 511 10.21 10.51 -12.01
CA LYS A 511 9.55 9.52 -12.87
C LYS A 511 8.30 10.07 -13.55
N HIS A 512 7.62 11.00 -12.90
CA HIS A 512 6.37 11.57 -13.39
C HIS A 512 6.61 12.96 -13.92
N SER A 513 6.62 13.09 -15.27
CA SER A 513 6.58 14.39 -15.93
C SER A 513 5.12 14.79 -16.13
N ARG A 514 4.82 16.07 -15.89
CA ARG A 514 3.52 16.65 -16.30
C ARG A 514 3.44 16.79 -17.78
#